data_aee0a4e3d8335b7dc9f292b47a8f52f5
#
_entry.id   aee0a4e3d8335b7dc9f292b47a8f52f5
#
_cell.length_a   1.000
_cell.length_b   1.000
_cell.length_c   1.000
_cell.angle_alpha   90.00
_cell.angle_beta   90.00
_cell.angle_gamma   90.00
#
_symmetry.space_group_name_H-M   'P 1'
#
loop_
_entity.id
_entity.type
_entity.pdbx_description
1 polymer ?
#
loop_
_entity_poly.entity_id
_entity_poly.type
_entity_poly.pdbx_seq_one_letter_code
_entity_poly.pdbx_strand_id
1 'polypeptide(L)'
;MTRLVCAVLAVVMLGASSAGAQARTVRHASTSLGSQRIFSILLPSGYADSDKRYPVVYLFHGGGQDHTAFMARSMFPALARMQDAIFVMPAADRNYSSMSGDAQARYNAYIASELVDYVDANYRTIASPQSRAIAGLSMGGRIATMTALQHPQRFGIVGAFSAALRGDTNEAVTGAAGSPTYFYVSCGTRDSLLPASQQFVMRLAEQKLAHEYHEIPGGEHEWNVWDDELRVFFSVIAKRPTWRK
;
A
#
# COMPACT_ATOMS: atom_id res chain seq x y z
N MET A 1 56.03 -19.29 47.06
CA MET A 1 54.86 -18.44 47.13
C MET A 1 54.37 -18.15 45.74
N THR A 2 53.47 -18.98 45.26
CA THR A 2 52.93 -18.91 43.88
C THR A 2 51.59 -18.21 43.89
N ARG A 3 51.48 -17.05 43.29
CA ARG A 3 50.23 -16.26 43.19
C ARG A 3 49.40 -16.78 42.01
N LEU A 4 48.25 -17.38 42.32
CA LEU A 4 47.23 -17.73 41.35
C LEU A 4 46.50 -16.43 40.88
N VAL A 5 46.54 -16.12 39.61
CA VAL A 5 45.77 -15.05 39.00
C VAL A 5 44.48 -15.68 38.45
N CYS A 6 43.36 -15.44 39.12
CA CYS A 6 42.05 -15.80 38.58
C CYS A 6 41.64 -14.78 37.52
N ALA A 7 41.62 -15.20 36.25
CA ALA A 7 41.02 -14.46 35.17
C ALA A 7 39.49 -14.65 35.22
N VAL A 8 38.77 -13.59 35.53
CA VAL A 8 37.29 -13.53 35.40
C VAL A 8 36.94 -13.29 33.96
N LEU A 9 36.44 -14.30 33.26
CA LEU A 9 35.84 -14.14 31.93
C LEU A 9 34.47 -13.48 32.11
N ALA A 10 34.36 -12.21 31.75
CA ALA A 10 33.07 -11.51 31.59
C ALA A 10 32.41 -12.01 30.30
N VAL A 11 31.43 -12.91 30.42
CA VAL A 11 30.54 -13.26 29.29
C VAL A 11 29.61 -12.09 29.06
N VAL A 12 29.90 -11.27 28.06
CA VAL A 12 28.96 -10.25 27.56
C VAL A 12 27.87 -11.01 26.78
N MET A 13 26.76 -11.26 27.44
CA MET A 13 25.52 -11.67 26.76
C MET A 13 25.03 -10.51 25.93
N LEU A 14 25.37 -10.47 24.64
CA LEU A 14 24.69 -9.65 23.64
C LEU A 14 23.28 -10.19 23.51
N GLY A 15 22.35 -9.61 24.27
CA GLY A 15 20.93 -9.81 24.07
C GLY A 15 20.57 -9.35 22.64
N ALA A 16 20.29 -10.31 21.76
CA ALA A 16 19.65 -10.01 20.47
C ALA A 16 18.27 -9.44 20.79
N SER A 17 18.20 -8.12 20.90
CA SER A 17 16.95 -7.39 20.90
C SER A 17 16.29 -7.67 19.55
N SER A 18 15.22 -8.47 19.55
CA SER A 18 14.32 -8.57 18.40
C SER A 18 13.68 -7.21 18.23
N ALA A 19 14.38 -6.29 17.55
CA ALA A 19 13.83 -5.02 17.15
C ALA A 19 12.64 -5.34 16.23
N GLY A 20 11.44 -5.28 16.81
CA GLY A 20 10.21 -5.43 16.05
C GLY A 20 10.28 -4.49 14.83
N ALA A 21 9.87 -4.95 13.67
CA ALA A 21 9.93 -4.21 12.43
C ALA A 21 9.34 -2.80 12.63
N GLN A 22 10.21 -1.80 12.73
CA GLN A 22 9.83 -0.40 12.93
C GLN A 22 9.80 0.30 11.58
N ALA A 23 8.71 1.00 11.30
CA ALA A 23 8.63 1.80 10.08
C ALA A 23 9.66 2.93 10.12
N ARG A 24 10.33 3.13 8.98
CA ARG A 24 11.32 4.22 8.81
C ARG A 24 10.72 5.30 7.91
N THR A 25 10.97 6.56 8.25
CA THR A 25 10.60 7.69 7.38
C THR A 25 11.70 7.92 6.35
N VAL A 26 11.31 7.96 5.09
CA VAL A 26 12.19 8.20 3.95
C VAL A 26 11.77 9.49 3.26
N ARG A 27 12.76 10.27 2.84
CA ARG A 27 12.57 11.49 2.02
C ARG A 27 13.26 11.30 0.69
N HIS A 28 12.60 11.67 -0.39
CA HIS A 28 13.20 11.68 -1.72
C HIS A 28 12.72 12.89 -2.52
N ALA A 29 13.55 13.36 -3.43
CA ALA A 29 13.20 14.43 -4.35
C ALA A 29 12.30 13.88 -5.46
N SER A 30 11.22 14.59 -5.78
CA SER A 30 10.45 14.36 -6.99
C SER A 30 10.77 15.46 -8.00
N THR A 31 11.26 15.06 -9.16
CA THR A 31 11.55 15.97 -10.27
C THR A 31 10.26 16.46 -10.91
N SER A 32 9.30 15.58 -11.15
CA SER A 32 8.03 15.90 -11.81
C SER A 32 7.12 16.81 -10.97
N LEU A 33 7.21 16.70 -9.63
CA LEU A 33 6.45 17.55 -8.72
C LEU A 33 7.23 18.75 -8.17
N GLY A 34 8.55 18.84 -8.46
CA GLY A 34 9.43 19.91 -7.99
C GLY A 34 9.52 20.03 -6.47
N SER A 35 9.35 18.93 -5.73
CA SER A 35 9.26 18.97 -4.27
C SER A 35 9.83 17.71 -3.60
N GLN A 36 10.22 17.87 -2.33
CA GLN A 36 10.55 16.72 -1.48
C GLN A 36 9.27 15.95 -1.13
N ARG A 37 9.32 14.62 -1.32
CA ARG A 37 8.25 13.70 -0.94
C ARG A 37 8.68 12.83 0.23
N ILE A 38 7.71 12.37 1.01
CA ILE A 38 7.94 11.59 2.22
C ILE A 38 7.09 10.33 2.17
N PHE A 39 7.65 9.22 2.62
CA PHE A 39 6.88 7.99 2.91
C PHE A 39 7.44 7.29 4.14
N SER A 40 6.61 6.51 4.81
CA SER A 40 7.07 5.48 5.74
C SER A 40 7.30 4.19 4.98
N ILE A 41 8.36 3.46 5.35
CA ILE A 41 8.60 2.11 4.83
C ILE A 41 8.71 1.13 5.99
N LEU A 42 8.03 -0.01 5.85
CA LEU A 42 8.13 -1.14 6.76
C LEU A 42 8.68 -2.33 5.99
N LEU A 43 9.82 -2.83 6.44
CA LEU A 43 10.49 -3.98 5.86
C LEU A 43 10.04 -5.28 6.56
N PRO A 44 9.93 -6.40 5.86
CA PRO A 44 9.55 -7.67 6.47
C PRO A 44 10.59 -8.17 7.47
N SER A 45 10.18 -9.04 8.39
CA SER A 45 11.09 -9.71 9.31
C SER A 45 12.17 -10.48 8.54
N GLY A 46 13.42 -10.42 9.03
CA GLY A 46 14.56 -11.08 8.36
C GLY A 46 15.04 -10.39 7.08
N TYR A 47 14.54 -9.19 6.77
CA TYR A 47 15.02 -8.45 5.61
C TYR A 47 16.54 -8.22 5.65
N ALA A 48 17.12 -7.92 6.80
CA ALA A 48 18.56 -7.69 6.93
C ALA A 48 19.41 -8.97 6.79
N ASP A 49 18.80 -10.13 7.04
CA ASP A 49 19.50 -11.40 7.18
C ASP A 49 19.45 -12.28 5.91
N SER A 50 18.93 -11.74 4.81
CA SER A 50 18.79 -12.48 3.55
C SER A 50 18.88 -11.56 2.33
N ASP A 51 19.25 -12.14 1.17
CA ASP A 51 19.24 -11.44 -0.13
C ASP A 51 17.92 -11.61 -0.88
N LYS A 52 16.89 -12.12 -0.21
CA LYS A 52 15.56 -12.34 -0.78
C LYS A 52 14.97 -11.03 -1.29
N ARG A 53 14.24 -11.12 -2.41
CA ARG A 53 13.42 -10.04 -2.94
C ARG A 53 11.97 -10.22 -2.50
N TYR A 54 11.27 -9.12 -2.34
CA TYR A 54 9.94 -9.08 -1.73
C TYR A 54 8.93 -8.37 -2.63
N PRO A 55 7.67 -8.82 -2.65
CA PRO A 55 6.59 -8.03 -3.22
C PRO A 55 6.39 -6.74 -2.44
N VAL A 56 5.75 -5.75 -3.08
CA VAL A 56 5.57 -4.42 -2.49
C VAL A 56 4.09 -4.04 -2.43
N VAL A 57 3.67 -3.49 -1.30
CA VAL A 57 2.35 -2.90 -1.12
C VAL A 57 2.50 -1.40 -0.84
N TYR A 58 1.95 -0.57 -1.72
CA TYR A 58 1.84 0.88 -1.52
C TYR A 58 0.49 1.17 -0.88
N LEU A 59 0.49 1.74 0.36
CA LEU A 59 -0.72 2.01 1.14
C LEU A 59 -0.95 3.51 1.32
N PHE A 60 -2.04 4.02 0.77
CA PHE A 60 -2.41 5.44 0.84
C PHE A 60 -3.46 5.70 1.91
N HIS A 61 -3.16 6.63 2.80
CA HIS A 61 -4.03 7.09 3.88
C HIS A 61 -5.22 7.93 3.37
N GLY A 62 -6.22 8.13 4.23
CA GLY A 62 -7.39 8.98 3.95
C GLY A 62 -7.11 10.48 4.08
N GLY A 63 -8.09 11.29 3.74
CA GLY A 63 -8.03 12.73 3.88
C GLY A 63 -7.70 13.18 5.31
N GLY A 64 -6.91 14.25 5.47
CA GLY A 64 -6.52 14.79 6.77
C GLY A 64 -5.49 13.99 7.56
N GLN A 65 -4.94 12.92 6.98
CA GLN A 65 -3.94 12.04 7.60
C GLN A 65 -2.57 12.24 6.95
N ASP A 66 -1.60 11.38 7.29
CA ASP A 66 -0.25 11.38 6.71
C ASP A 66 0.34 9.96 6.62
N HIS A 67 1.62 9.86 6.22
CA HIS A 67 2.34 8.59 6.04
C HIS A 67 2.46 7.72 7.29
N THR A 68 2.11 8.22 8.47
CA THR A 68 2.17 7.48 9.74
C THR A 68 0.84 6.83 10.12
N ALA A 69 -0.27 7.19 9.42
CA ALA A 69 -1.62 6.85 9.83
C ALA A 69 -1.84 5.34 10.03
N PHE A 70 -1.39 4.50 9.10
CA PHE A 70 -1.51 3.05 9.23
C PHE A 70 -0.74 2.48 10.42
N MET A 71 0.42 3.07 10.74
CA MET A 71 1.20 2.65 11.90
C MET A 71 0.60 3.09 13.22
N ALA A 72 -0.10 4.23 13.24
CA ALA A 72 -0.56 4.89 14.47
C ALA A 72 -2.03 4.61 14.83
N ARG A 73 -2.88 4.27 13.83
CA ARG A 73 -4.34 4.24 14.00
C ARG A 73 -4.99 2.89 13.70
N SER A 74 -4.23 1.92 13.20
CA SER A 74 -4.72 0.71 12.55
C SER A 74 -4.09 -0.53 13.18
N MET A 75 -4.72 -1.68 13.00
CA MET A 75 -4.12 -2.99 13.29
C MET A 75 -3.02 -3.37 12.27
N PHE A 76 -2.75 -2.52 11.30
CA PHE A 76 -1.77 -2.74 10.25
C PHE A 76 -0.40 -3.23 10.77
N PRO A 77 0.21 -2.68 11.85
CA PRO A 77 1.50 -3.18 12.33
C PRO A 77 1.51 -4.66 12.70
N ALA A 78 0.40 -5.17 13.22
CA ALA A 78 0.24 -6.59 13.54
C ALA A 78 0.03 -7.42 12.26
N LEU A 79 -0.82 -6.95 11.36
CA LEU A 79 -1.12 -7.61 10.08
C LEU A 79 0.12 -7.67 9.17
N ALA A 80 0.90 -6.58 9.11
CA ALA A 80 2.10 -6.49 8.27
C ALA A 80 3.21 -7.47 8.70
N ARG A 81 3.34 -7.73 10.01
CA ARG A 81 4.32 -8.71 10.52
C ARG A 81 4.06 -10.14 10.04
N MET A 82 2.83 -10.44 9.66
CA MET A 82 2.42 -11.73 9.13
C MET A 82 2.67 -11.84 7.62
N GLN A 83 3.10 -10.74 6.99
CA GLN A 83 3.31 -10.68 5.55
C GLN A 83 4.80 -10.65 5.22
N ASP A 84 5.14 -11.40 4.19
CA ASP A 84 6.48 -11.43 3.62
C ASP A 84 6.54 -10.43 2.45
N ALA A 85 6.38 -9.14 2.76
CA ALA A 85 6.27 -8.03 1.82
C ALA A 85 6.88 -6.74 2.37
N ILE A 86 7.29 -5.84 1.47
CA ILE A 86 7.67 -4.46 1.79
C ILE A 86 6.40 -3.61 1.74
N PHE A 87 6.19 -2.76 2.75
CA PHE A 87 5.10 -1.80 2.77
C PHE A 87 5.63 -0.38 2.65
N VAL A 88 5.09 0.36 1.70
CA VAL A 88 5.40 1.77 1.45
C VAL A 88 4.14 2.58 1.72
N MET A 89 4.21 3.53 2.63
CA MET A 89 3.07 4.36 3.04
C MET A 89 3.39 5.82 2.73
N PRO A 90 3.05 6.31 1.52
CA PRO A 90 3.35 7.68 1.11
C PRO A 90 2.53 8.72 1.87
N ALA A 91 3.13 9.89 2.14
CA ALA A 91 2.37 11.08 2.47
C ALA A 91 1.63 11.55 1.20
N ALA A 92 0.33 11.28 1.14
CA ALA A 92 -0.51 11.76 0.05
C ALA A 92 -0.61 13.29 0.10
N ASP A 93 -0.79 13.91 -1.07
CA ASP A 93 -1.01 15.35 -1.10
C ASP A 93 -2.37 15.69 -0.46
N ARG A 94 -2.35 16.58 0.52
CA ARG A 94 -3.56 16.94 1.28
C ARG A 94 -4.64 17.54 0.40
N ASN A 95 -4.25 18.14 -0.71
CA ASN A 95 -5.16 18.80 -1.66
C ASN A 95 -5.58 17.87 -2.80
N TYR A 96 -5.17 16.59 -2.80
CA TYR A 96 -5.45 15.69 -3.93
C TYR A 96 -6.92 15.72 -4.37
N SER A 97 -7.85 15.69 -3.42
CA SER A 97 -9.29 15.69 -3.73
C SER A 97 -9.80 16.98 -4.40
N SER A 98 -9.08 18.09 -4.25
CA SER A 98 -9.43 19.40 -4.83
C SER A 98 -8.53 19.81 -6.01
N MET A 99 -7.54 18.98 -6.35
CA MET A 99 -6.70 19.21 -7.53
C MET A 99 -7.52 19.13 -8.83
N SER A 100 -7.10 19.89 -9.85
CA SER A 100 -7.58 19.68 -11.22
C SER A 100 -7.22 18.27 -11.73
N GLY A 101 -7.92 17.78 -12.75
CA GLY A 101 -7.64 16.50 -13.37
C GLY A 101 -6.18 16.34 -13.79
N ASP A 102 -5.60 17.35 -14.43
CA ASP A 102 -4.19 17.36 -14.84
C ASP A 102 -3.22 17.29 -13.65
N ALA A 103 -3.52 17.97 -12.55
CA ALA A 103 -2.69 17.92 -11.36
C ALA A 103 -2.76 16.54 -10.67
N GLN A 104 -3.96 15.93 -10.64
CA GLN A 104 -4.12 14.55 -10.18
C GLN A 104 -3.37 13.57 -11.09
N ALA A 105 -3.47 13.70 -12.40
CA ALA A 105 -2.77 12.86 -13.37
C ALA A 105 -1.24 12.95 -13.20
N ARG A 106 -0.69 14.16 -13.02
CA ARG A 106 0.75 14.33 -12.72
C ARG A 106 1.14 13.67 -11.40
N TYR A 107 0.30 13.78 -10.37
CA TYR A 107 0.57 13.13 -9.09
C TYR A 107 0.52 11.60 -9.21
N ASN A 108 -0.43 11.05 -9.94
CA ASN A 108 -0.53 9.62 -10.20
C ASN A 108 0.67 9.11 -11.04
N ALA A 109 1.11 9.89 -12.03
CA ALA A 109 2.32 9.60 -12.80
C ALA A 109 3.58 9.59 -11.92
N TYR A 110 3.71 10.54 -10.98
CA TYR A 110 4.77 10.52 -9.98
C TYR A 110 4.79 9.21 -9.18
N ILE A 111 3.63 8.76 -8.70
CA ILE A 111 3.52 7.51 -7.94
C ILE A 111 3.96 6.32 -8.80
N ALA A 112 3.43 6.24 -10.03
CA ALA A 112 3.66 5.11 -10.92
C ALA A 112 5.09 5.04 -11.47
N SER A 113 5.80 6.15 -11.53
CA SER A 113 7.18 6.22 -12.01
C SER A 113 8.17 6.49 -10.88
N GLU A 114 8.36 7.73 -10.46
CA GLU A 114 9.44 8.15 -9.58
C GLU A 114 9.42 7.44 -8.21
N LEU A 115 8.26 7.31 -7.57
CA LEU A 115 8.16 6.62 -6.28
C LEU A 115 8.45 5.13 -6.43
N VAL A 116 7.83 4.47 -7.41
CA VAL A 116 8.07 3.04 -7.67
C VAL A 116 9.52 2.78 -8.03
N ASP A 117 10.10 3.56 -8.94
CA ASP A 117 11.48 3.39 -9.39
C ASP A 117 12.48 3.67 -8.25
N TYR A 118 12.19 4.66 -7.39
CA TYR A 118 12.99 4.91 -6.19
C TYR A 118 12.97 3.70 -5.24
N VAL A 119 11.81 3.11 -4.99
CA VAL A 119 11.68 1.95 -4.10
C VAL A 119 12.38 0.73 -4.71
N ASP A 120 12.21 0.47 -6.00
CA ASP A 120 12.85 -0.65 -6.68
C ASP A 120 14.39 -0.52 -6.72
N ALA A 121 14.91 0.71 -6.83
CA ALA A 121 16.35 0.99 -6.84
C ALA A 121 17.01 0.88 -5.46
N ASN A 122 16.26 1.15 -4.38
CA ASN A 122 16.84 1.25 -3.03
C ASN A 122 16.49 0.06 -2.12
N TYR A 123 15.57 -0.82 -2.52
CA TYR A 123 15.12 -1.96 -1.73
C TYR A 123 15.06 -3.24 -2.57
N ARG A 124 15.17 -4.38 -1.93
CA ARG A 124 15.10 -5.68 -2.60
C ARG A 124 13.65 -6.04 -2.95
N THR A 125 13.13 -5.42 -3.97
CA THR A 125 11.79 -5.65 -4.49
C THR A 125 11.78 -6.73 -5.58
N ILE A 126 10.65 -7.42 -5.73
CA ILE A 126 10.33 -8.13 -6.97
C ILE A 126 9.73 -7.06 -7.91
N ALA A 127 10.55 -6.54 -8.82
CA ALA A 127 10.20 -5.42 -9.72
C ALA A 127 9.25 -5.87 -10.85
N SER A 128 8.10 -6.45 -10.48
CA SER A 128 7.08 -6.98 -11.38
C SER A 128 5.72 -6.38 -11.02
N PRO A 129 4.88 -5.98 -11.99
CA PRO A 129 3.52 -5.52 -11.72
C PRO A 129 2.71 -6.52 -10.89
N GLN A 130 2.86 -7.83 -11.16
CA GLN A 130 2.14 -8.90 -10.48
C GLN A 130 2.51 -9.03 -9.00
N SER A 131 3.70 -8.56 -8.62
CA SER A 131 4.21 -8.53 -7.24
C SER A 131 4.15 -7.13 -6.63
N ARG A 132 3.38 -6.23 -7.25
CA ARG A 132 3.20 -4.86 -6.79
C ARG A 132 1.72 -4.55 -6.63
N ALA A 133 1.32 -4.28 -5.38
CA ALA A 133 -0.02 -3.83 -5.03
C ALA A 133 -0.02 -2.35 -4.69
N ILE A 134 -1.11 -1.66 -5.03
CA ILE A 134 -1.41 -0.31 -4.57
C ILE A 134 -2.79 -0.33 -3.92
N ALA A 135 -2.89 0.23 -2.72
CA ALA A 135 -4.14 0.20 -1.98
C ALA A 135 -4.31 1.46 -1.13
N GLY A 136 -5.51 1.71 -0.68
CA GLY A 136 -5.78 2.83 0.22
C GLY A 136 -7.24 2.93 0.63
N LEU A 137 -7.48 3.80 1.59
CA LEU A 137 -8.81 4.08 2.13
C LEU A 137 -9.27 5.48 1.78
N SER A 138 -10.56 5.67 1.52
CA SER A 138 -11.16 6.98 1.26
C SER A 138 -10.45 7.73 0.11
N MET A 139 -9.88 8.90 0.36
CA MET A 139 -9.01 9.63 -0.58
C MET A 139 -7.86 8.75 -1.10
N GLY A 140 -7.21 7.99 -0.22
CA GLY A 140 -6.13 7.08 -0.60
C GLY A 140 -6.60 5.95 -1.50
N GLY A 141 -7.82 5.46 -1.29
CA GLY A 141 -8.45 4.48 -2.18
C GLY A 141 -8.65 5.04 -3.59
N ARG A 142 -9.08 6.31 -3.72
CA ARG A 142 -9.14 6.99 -5.00
C ARG A 142 -7.77 7.13 -5.66
N ILE A 143 -6.74 7.56 -4.89
CA ILE A 143 -5.37 7.70 -5.40
C ILE A 143 -4.90 6.34 -5.95
N ALA A 144 -5.05 5.27 -5.19
CA ALA A 144 -4.64 3.93 -5.58
C ALA A 144 -5.36 3.47 -6.86
N THR A 145 -6.68 3.61 -6.89
CA THR A 145 -7.51 3.21 -8.02
C THR A 145 -7.15 3.99 -9.29
N MET A 146 -7.12 5.32 -9.23
CA MET A 146 -6.82 6.16 -10.38
C MET A 146 -5.40 5.98 -10.90
N THR A 147 -4.43 5.83 -10.00
CA THR A 147 -3.03 5.55 -10.39
C THR A 147 -2.93 4.24 -11.17
N ALA A 148 -3.56 3.17 -10.68
CA ALA A 148 -3.49 1.87 -11.34
C ALA A 148 -4.27 1.85 -12.67
N LEU A 149 -5.42 2.52 -12.76
CA LEU A 149 -6.19 2.62 -14.01
C LEU A 149 -5.44 3.41 -15.09
N GLN A 150 -4.74 4.47 -14.71
CA GLN A 150 -3.94 5.30 -15.63
C GLN A 150 -2.59 4.65 -15.99
N HIS A 151 -2.08 3.77 -15.14
CA HIS A 151 -0.79 3.10 -15.31
C HIS A 151 -0.90 1.58 -15.07
N PRO A 152 -1.75 0.86 -15.84
CA PRO A 152 -2.07 -0.55 -15.59
C PRO A 152 -0.87 -1.50 -15.69
N GLN A 153 0.20 -1.08 -16.38
CA GLN A 153 1.45 -1.84 -16.50
C GLN A 153 2.34 -1.75 -15.24
N ARG A 154 1.98 -0.92 -14.24
CA ARG A 154 2.81 -0.70 -13.05
C ARG A 154 2.32 -1.46 -11.82
N PHE A 155 1.01 -1.74 -11.73
CA PHE A 155 0.38 -2.37 -10.58
C PHE A 155 -0.54 -3.51 -11.02
N GLY A 156 -0.25 -4.72 -10.56
CA GLY A 156 -1.07 -5.89 -10.87
C GLY A 156 -2.26 -6.06 -9.90
N ILE A 157 -2.25 -5.35 -8.75
CA ILE A 157 -3.27 -5.50 -7.72
C ILE A 157 -3.63 -4.13 -7.14
N VAL A 158 -4.94 -3.89 -7.01
CA VAL A 158 -5.51 -2.68 -6.39
C VAL A 158 -6.36 -3.07 -5.19
N GLY A 159 -6.22 -2.34 -4.07
CA GLY A 159 -7.13 -2.38 -2.92
C GLY A 159 -7.84 -1.03 -2.75
N ALA A 160 -9.14 -1.00 -2.92
CA ALA A 160 -9.97 0.21 -2.84
C ALA A 160 -10.94 0.09 -1.67
N PHE A 161 -10.56 0.63 -0.49
CA PHE A 161 -11.35 0.54 0.75
C PHE A 161 -12.15 1.82 0.94
N SER A 162 -13.48 1.75 0.90
CA SER A 162 -14.35 2.94 0.97
C SER A 162 -13.79 4.09 0.10
N ALA A 163 -13.41 3.80 -1.13
CA ALA A 163 -12.68 4.73 -1.98
C ALA A 163 -13.54 5.92 -2.43
N ALA A 164 -13.02 7.15 -2.33
CA ALA A 164 -13.71 8.38 -2.70
C ALA A 164 -13.77 8.56 -4.24
N LEU A 165 -14.35 7.59 -4.95
CA LEU A 165 -14.45 7.54 -6.40
C LEU A 165 -15.45 8.59 -6.93
N ARG A 166 -15.27 9.01 -8.19
CA ARG A 166 -16.07 10.04 -8.85
C ARG A 166 -16.34 9.65 -10.30
N GLY A 167 -17.10 10.47 -11.03
CA GLY A 167 -17.48 10.21 -12.42
C GLY A 167 -16.32 10.01 -13.40
N ASP A 168 -15.18 10.68 -13.20
CA ASP A 168 -13.95 10.53 -14.00
C ASP A 168 -13.32 9.13 -13.90
N THR A 169 -13.67 8.37 -12.87
CA THR A 169 -13.24 6.98 -12.72
C THR A 169 -13.80 6.10 -13.85
N ASN A 170 -14.98 6.42 -14.38
CA ASN A 170 -15.60 5.65 -15.45
C ASN A 170 -14.79 5.69 -16.75
N GLU A 171 -14.24 6.87 -17.11
CA GLU A 171 -13.37 7.02 -18.29
C GLU A 171 -12.07 6.24 -18.09
N ALA A 172 -11.48 6.35 -16.89
CA ALA A 172 -10.27 5.64 -16.55
C ALA A 172 -10.44 4.10 -16.61
N VAL A 173 -11.59 3.56 -16.16
CA VAL A 173 -11.91 2.12 -16.26
C VAL A 173 -11.97 1.69 -17.72
N THR A 174 -12.61 2.47 -18.59
CA THR A 174 -12.69 2.16 -20.01
C THR A 174 -11.29 2.14 -20.66
N GLY A 175 -10.42 3.09 -20.29
CA GLY A 175 -9.04 3.15 -20.79
C GLY A 175 -8.17 1.97 -20.32
N ALA A 176 -8.54 1.32 -19.22
CA ALA A 176 -7.84 0.16 -18.67
C ALA A 176 -8.39 -1.19 -19.15
N ALA A 177 -9.33 -1.20 -20.12
CA ALA A 177 -9.90 -2.44 -20.65
C ALA A 177 -8.81 -3.40 -21.14
N GLY A 178 -8.93 -4.69 -20.78
CA GLY A 178 -7.93 -5.72 -21.11
C GLY A 178 -6.69 -5.73 -20.22
N SER A 179 -6.59 -4.82 -19.23
CA SER A 179 -5.51 -4.85 -18.24
C SER A 179 -5.59 -6.13 -17.40
N PRO A 180 -4.43 -6.75 -17.05
CA PRO A 180 -4.38 -7.88 -16.13
C PRO A 180 -4.51 -7.46 -14.65
N THR A 181 -4.76 -6.19 -14.35
CA THR A 181 -4.90 -5.66 -13.00
C THR A 181 -6.12 -6.25 -12.29
N TYR A 182 -5.92 -6.71 -11.09
CA TYR A 182 -6.98 -7.23 -10.22
C TYR A 182 -7.41 -6.16 -9.21
N PHE A 183 -8.70 -5.97 -9.05
CA PHE A 183 -9.29 -4.99 -8.14
C PHE A 183 -9.98 -5.69 -6.96
N TYR A 184 -9.55 -5.39 -5.76
CA TYR A 184 -10.27 -5.69 -4.53
C TYR A 184 -10.97 -4.41 -4.08
N VAL A 185 -12.29 -4.44 -4.03
CA VAL A 185 -13.11 -3.27 -3.66
C VAL A 185 -13.91 -3.62 -2.42
N SER A 186 -13.95 -2.72 -1.43
CA SER A 186 -14.80 -2.90 -0.26
C SER A 186 -15.40 -1.59 0.22
N CYS A 187 -16.59 -1.66 0.79
CA CYS A 187 -17.27 -0.51 1.39
C CYS A 187 -18.29 -0.96 2.44
N GLY A 188 -18.39 -0.20 3.51
CA GLY A 188 -19.44 -0.43 4.51
C GLY A 188 -20.84 -0.08 4.00
N THR A 189 -21.86 -0.85 4.40
CA THR A 189 -23.25 -0.60 3.93
C THR A 189 -23.87 0.68 4.51
N ARG A 190 -23.26 1.28 5.53
CA ARG A 190 -23.64 2.58 6.10
C ARG A 190 -22.65 3.70 5.75
N ASP A 191 -21.68 3.41 4.89
CA ASP A 191 -20.74 4.40 4.37
C ASP A 191 -21.38 5.21 3.23
N SER A 192 -21.25 6.53 3.28
CA SER A 192 -21.79 7.44 2.25
C SER A 192 -21.14 7.22 0.86
N LEU A 193 -20.02 6.54 0.78
CA LEU A 193 -19.30 6.21 -0.48
C LEU A 193 -19.76 4.86 -1.08
N LEU A 194 -20.70 4.15 -0.45
CA LEU A 194 -21.24 2.90 -0.96
C LEU A 194 -21.75 2.99 -2.42
N PRO A 195 -22.60 3.99 -2.78
CA PRO A 195 -23.11 4.09 -4.16
C PRO A 195 -21.99 4.25 -5.19
N ALA A 196 -20.93 4.99 -4.87
CA ALA A 196 -19.77 5.17 -5.76
C ALA A 196 -18.99 3.86 -5.92
N SER A 197 -18.85 3.09 -4.85
CA SER A 197 -18.19 1.77 -4.87
C SER A 197 -18.98 0.76 -5.72
N GLN A 198 -20.29 0.72 -5.56
CA GLN A 198 -21.20 -0.15 -6.36
C GLN A 198 -21.14 0.22 -7.85
N GLN A 199 -21.19 1.52 -8.18
CA GLN A 199 -21.06 1.98 -9.56
C GLN A 199 -19.71 1.59 -10.17
N PHE A 200 -18.63 1.72 -9.42
CA PHE A 200 -17.29 1.33 -9.87
C PHE A 200 -17.21 -0.16 -10.17
N VAL A 201 -17.74 -1.01 -9.30
CA VAL A 201 -17.79 -2.47 -9.50
C VAL A 201 -18.57 -2.85 -10.74
N MET A 202 -19.71 -2.21 -10.97
CA MET A 202 -20.47 -2.41 -12.22
C MET A 202 -19.62 -2.08 -13.46
N ARG A 203 -18.85 -0.99 -13.41
CA ARG A 203 -17.96 -0.61 -14.51
C ARG A 203 -16.81 -1.59 -14.72
N LEU A 204 -16.22 -2.10 -13.63
CA LEU A 204 -15.22 -3.17 -13.73
C LEU A 204 -15.77 -4.41 -14.41
N ALA A 205 -17.00 -4.81 -14.05
CA ALA A 205 -17.70 -5.96 -14.65
C ALA A 205 -17.98 -5.74 -16.15
N GLU A 206 -18.49 -4.58 -16.53
CA GLU A 206 -18.75 -4.22 -17.94
C GLU A 206 -17.48 -4.29 -18.80
N GLN A 207 -16.34 -3.86 -18.27
CA GLN A 207 -15.05 -3.90 -18.94
C GLN A 207 -14.31 -5.25 -18.75
N LYS A 208 -14.93 -6.23 -18.09
CA LYS A 208 -14.37 -7.56 -17.80
C LYS A 208 -13.03 -7.51 -17.07
N LEU A 209 -12.82 -6.48 -16.25
CA LEU A 209 -11.66 -6.38 -15.37
C LEU A 209 -11.84 -7.31 -14.17
N ALA A 210 -10.79 -8.05 -13.85
CA ALA A 210 -10.82 -9.00 -12.73
C ALA A 210 -11.01 -8.26 -11.40
N HIS A 211 -12.05 -8.60 -10.65
CA HIS A 211 -12.34 -7.93 -9.38
C HIS A 211 -13.03 -8.85 -8.38
N GLU A 212 -12.98 -8.42 -7.13
CA GLU A 212 -13.74 -8.96 -5.99
C GLU A 212 -14.35 -7.77 -5.23
N TYR A 213 -15.58 -7.91 -4.79
CA TYR A 213 -16.31 -6.84 -4.09
C TYR A 213 -16.91 -7.32 -2.78
N HIS A 214 -16.68 -6.56 -1.72
CA HIS A 214 -17.19 -6.82 -0.38
C HIS A 214 -18.00 -5.64 0.12
N GLU A 215 -19.27 -5.88 0.42
CA GLU A 215 -20.10 -4.98 1.23
C GLU A 215 -20.07 -5.45 2.68
N ILE A 216 -19.67 -4.56 3.60
CA ILE A 216 -19.54 -4.89 5.02
C ILE A 216 -20.85 -4.47 5.72
N PRO A 217 -21.68 -5.43 6.14
CA PRO A 217 -22.96 -5.11 6.78
C PRO A 217 -22.79 -4.22 8.02
N GLY A 218 -23.50 -3.09 8.06
CA GLY A 218 -23.44 -2.12 9.14
C GLY A 218 -22.14 -1.32 9.24
N GLY A 219 -21.17 -1.57 8.37
CA GLY A 219 -19.89 -0.85 8.37
C GLY A 219 -20.08 0.62 8.00
N GLU A 220 -19.33 1.48 8.68
CA GLU A 220 -19.28 2.93 8.47
C GLU A 220 -17.91 3.35 7.86
N HIS A 221 -17.71 4.66 7.68
CA HIS A 221 -16.44 5.20 7.14
C HIS A 221 -15.38 5.31 8.23
N GLU A 222 -14.84 4.19 8.71
CA GLU A 222 -14.01 4.15 9.92
C GLU A 222 -12.93 3.05 9.90
N TRP A 223 -11.93 3.20 10.80
CA TRP A 223 -10.75 2.36 10.83
C TRP A 223 -11.00 0.88 11.12
N ASN A 224 -11.94 0.53 12.01
CA ASN A 224 -12.27 -0.86 12.31
C ASN A 224 -12.73 -1.62 11.05
N VAL A 225 -13.56 -0.99 10.19
CA VAL A 225 -13.99 -1.55 8.92
C VAL A 225 -12.78 -1.75 7.98
N TRP A 226 -11.91 -0.75 7.86
CA TRP A 226 -10.74 -0.84 6.99
C TRP A 226 -9.68 -1.82 7.51
N ASP A 227 -9.54 -2.01 8.82
CA ASP A 227 -8.63 -2.99 9.40
C ASP A 227 -9.05 -4.43 9.08
N ASP A 228 -10.35 -4.73 9.18
CA ASP A 228 -10.87 -6.02 8.79
C ASP A 228 -10.66 -6.28 7.29
N GLU A 229 -10.91 -5.27 6.45
CA GLU A 229 -10.73 -5.38 5.02
C GLU A 229 -9.25 -5.48 4.60
N LEU A 230 -8.33 -4.80 5.31
CA LEU A 230 -6.89 -4.99 5.12
C LEU A 230 -6.47 -6.44 5.40
N ARG A 231 -7.01 -7.05 6.45
CA ARG A 231 -6.74 -8.45 6.79
C ARG A 231 -7.22 -9.39 5.68
N VAL A 232 -8.42 -9.17 5.16
CA VAL A 232 -8.96 -9.96 4.03
C VAL A 232 -8.12 -9.73 2.78
N PHE A 233 -7.84 -8.47 2.42
CA PHE A 233 -7.02 -8.11 1.26
C PHE A 233 -5.65 -8.78 1.29
N PHE A 234 -4.94 -8.75 2.42
CA PHE A 234 -3.64 -9.42 2.55
C PHE A 234 -3.76 -10.95 2.38
N SER A 235 -4.85 -11.55 2.85
CA SER A 235 -5.11 -12.98 2.60
C SER A 235 -5.35 -13.27 1.12
N VAL A 236 -6.10 -12.41 0.43
CA VAL A 236 -6.40 -12.53 -1.01
C VAL A 236 -5.12 -12.42 -1.83
N ILE A 237 -4.31 -11.38 -1.62
CA ILE A 237 -3.09 -11.18 -2.40
C ILE A 237 -2.04 -12.26 -2.14
N ALA A 238 -1.92 -12.74 -0.88
CA ALA A 238 -0.97 -13.80 -0.52
C ALA A 238 -1.25 -15.14 -1.23
N LYS A 239 -2.50 -15.39 -1.61
CA LYS A 239 -2.93 -16.61 -2.34
C LYS A 239 -2.69 -16.51 -3.85
N ARG A 240 -2.37 -15.34 -4.39
CA ARG A 240 -2.17 -15.18 -5.84
C ARG A 240 -0.85 -15.82 -6.27
N PRO A 241 -0.86 -16.70 -7.29
CA PRO A 241 0.34 -17.48 -7.66
C PRO A 241 1.54 -16.63 -8.08
N THR A 242 1.29 -15.41 -8.56
CA THR A 242 2.32 -14.49 -9.05
C THR A 242 2.82 -13.50 -8.00
N TRP A 243 2.19 -13.47 -6.81
CA TRP A 243 2.50 -12.46 -5.79
C TRP A 243 3.95 -12.51 -5.28
N ARG A 244 4.55 -13.70 -5.25
CA ARG A 244 5.90 -13.94 -4.71
C ARG A 244 6.90 -14.47 -5.74
N LYS A 245 6.60 -14.29 -7.02
CA LYS A 245 7.44 -14.79 -8.12
C LYS A 245 8.24 -13.67 -8.77
#